data_c39eb5bfaea6fadd6ae6f1fdc6e4df6e
#
_entry.id   c39eb5bfaea6fadd6ae6f1fdc6e4df6e
#
_cell.length_a   1.000
_cell.length_b   1.000
_cell.length_c   1.000
_cell.angle_alpha   90.00
_cell.angle_beta   90.00
_cell.angle_gamma   90.00
#
_symmetry.space_group_name_H-M   'P 1'
#
loop_
_entity.id
_entity.type
_entity.pdbx_description
1 polymer ?
#
loop_
_entity_poly.entity_id
_entity_poly.type
_entity_poly.pdbx_seq_one_letter_code
_entity_poly.pdbx_strand_id
1 'polypeptide(L)'
;FWILFICLNFNLSTNAQTFINFESGALFTSINDIRIGNNGTLFSLKNDFSTPVIPFLRLRAGFLLNGKNHFSILYAPLKIKVTGTIEKNILFDGKYFKANLPTEAVYKFNSYRITYNRRIISKVNFKFGLGLSAKIRDAGVSLKNRELLRENFGIGFVPLINILAKWDISQKIGVDFLGEGIIASKGRAIDLSLSGRYCFTKNLQGNIGYRLLEGGADGTNRYNFIQLHFIFVSLNYSFDKNNKEP
;
A
#
# COMPACT_ATOMS: atom_id res chain seq x y z
N PHE A 1 13.87 -30.44 0.22
CA PHE A 1 12.72 -29.51 -0.02
C PHE A 1 12.68 -29.19 -1.50
N TRP A 2 11.83 -29.89 -2.25
CA TRP A 2 11.62 -29.68 -3.66
C TRP A 2 10.55 -28.62 -3.84
N ILE A 3 10.93 -27.44 -4.35
CA ILE A 3 9.97 -26.43 -4.81
C ILE A 3 9.46 -26.92 -6.16
N LEU A 4 8.23 -27.39 -6.17
CA LEU A 4 7.51 -27.79 -7.37
C LEU A 4 7.19 -26.52 -8.19
N PHE A 5 7.96 -26.26 -9.23
CA PHE A 5 7.68 -25.25 -10.24
C PHE A 5 6.53 -25.78 -11.10
N ILE A 6 5.29 -25.51 -10.72
CA ILE A 6 4.13 -25.79 -11.57
C ILE A 6 4.13 -24.73 -12.68
N CYS A 7 4.78 -25.04 -13.79
CA CYS A 7 4.56 -24.35 -15.06
C CYS A 7 3.15 -24.72 -15.56
N LEU A 8 2.13 -23.95 -15.16
CA LEU A 8 0.83 -23.99 -15.81
C LEU A 8 0.99 -23.41 -17.21
N ASN A 9 1.24 -24.28 -18.20
CA ASN A 9 1.16 -23.95 -19.61
C ASN A 9 -0.31 -23.74 -19.99
N PHE A 10 -0.86 -22.56 -19.68
CA PHE A 10 -2.11 -22.13 -20.28
C PHE A 10 -1.81 -21.67 -21.72
N ASN A 11 -1.96 -22.57 -22.69
CA ASN A 11 -2.05 -22.23 -24.12
C ASN A 11 -3.42 -21.56 -24.39
N LEU A 12 -3.71 -20.46 -23.74
CA LEU A 12 -4.77 -19.57 -24.14
C LEU A 12 -4.16 -18.62 -25.16
N SER A 13 -4.63 -18.68 -26.40
CA SER A 13 -4.38 -17.69 -27.46
C SER A 13 -5.02 -16.34 -27.08
N THR A 14 -4.71 -15.86 -25.90
CA THR A 14 -5.27 -14.61 -25.34
C THR A 14 -4.22 -13.52 -25.54
N ASN A 15 -4.65 -12.37 -26.04
CA ASN A 15 -3.84 -11.15 -26.08
C ASN A 15 -3.64 -10.62 -24.64
N ALA A 16 -2.75 -11.27 -23.91
CA ALA A 16 -2.39 -10.87 -22.56
C ALA A 16 -1.08 -10.09 -22.58
N GLN A 17 -1.10 -8.84 -22.17
CA GLN A 17 0.08 -8.01 -21.94
C GLN A 17 0.44 -8.06 -20.46
N THR A 18 1.54 -8.68 -20.13
CA THR A 18 2.05 -8.74 -18.75
C THR A 18 2.87 -7.50 -18.41
N PHE A 19 2.92 -7.13 -17.13
CA PHE A 19 3.70 -5.99 -16.67
C PHE A 19 4.25 -6.23 -15.26
N ILE A 20 5.31 -5.51 -14.94
CA ILE A 20 5.85 -5.36 -13.59
C ILE A 20 6.03 -3.86 -13.31
N ASN A 21 5.68 -3.44 -12.12
CA ASN A 21 5.84 -2.07 -11.64
C ASN A 21 6.61 -2.09 -10.33
N PHE A 22 7.64 -1.26 -10.26
CA PHE A 22 8.45 -0.98 -9.08
C PHE A 22 8.20 0.47 -8.68
N GLU A 23 7.81 0.73 -7.42
CA GLU A 23 7.57 2.06 -6.88
C GLU A 23 8.38 2.23 -5.59
N SER A 24 9.08 3.34 -5.46
CA SER A 24 9.88 3.69 -4.29
C SER A 24 9.95 5.21 -4.13
N GLY A 25 10.42 5.68 -2.97
CA GLY A 25 10.55 7.09 -2.66
C GLY A 25 10.57 7.36 -1.17
N ALA A 26 10.06 8.51 -0.76
CA ALA A 26 10.02 8.98 0.61
C ALA A 26 8.60 8.93 1.19
N LEU A 27 8.50 8.47 2.44
CA LEU A 27 7.27 8.38 3.21
C LEU A 27 7.33 9.32 4.40
N PHE A 28 6.24 10.06 4.61
CA PHE A 28 6.01 10.96 5.73
C PHE A 28 4.76 10.52 6.49
N THR A 29 4.84 10.48 7.82
CA THR A 29 3.70 10.17 8.69
C THR A 29 3.07 11.46 9.19
N SER A 30 1.76 11.67 8.98
CA SER A 30 1.02 12.78 9.56
C SER A 30 0.16 12.36 10.77
N ILE A 31 -0.40 11.16 10.71
CA ILE A 31 -1.18 10.57 11.82
C ILE A 31 -0.71 9.13 12.02
N ASN A 32 -0.53 8.74 13.29
CA ASN A 32 -0.35 7.35 13.68
C ASN A 32 -0.76 7.18 15.15
N ASP A 33 -2.07 7.14 15.37
CA ASP A 33 -2.68 7.12 16.70
C ASP A 33 -3.16 5.71 17.04
N ILE A 34 -2.85 5.27 18.25
CA ILE A 34 -2.97 3.87 18.65
C ILE A 34 -3.49 3.79 20.08
N ARG A 35 -4.43 2.86 20.29
CA ARG A 35 -4.85 2.34 21.59
C ARG A 35 -4.99 0.83 21.49
N ILE A 36 -4.33 0.09 22.35
CA ILE A 36 -4.41 -1.38 22.41
C ILE A 36 -4.85 -1.78 23.81
N GLY A 37 -5.88 -2.62 23.85
CA GLY A 37 -6.60 -3.01 25.07
C GLY A 37 -7.82 -2.12 25.33
N ASN A 38 -8.84 -2.69 25.99
CA ASN A 38 -10.10 -2.00 26.24
C ASN A 38 -9.92 -0.69 27.04
N ASN A 39 -9.02 -0.72 28.03
CA ASN A 39 -8.64 0.46 28.86
C ASN A 39 -7.26 1.01 28.48
N GLY A 40 -6.74 0.68 27.30
CA GLY A 40 -5.43 1.13 26.85
C GLY A 40 -5.32 2.64 26.71
N THR A 41 -4.15 3.18 26.89
CA THR A 41 -3.87 4.59 26.67
C THR A 41 -3.84 4.90 25.19
N LEU A 42 -4.54 5.95 24.77
CA LEU A 42 -4.38 6.51 23.43
C LEU A 42 -3.06 7.29 23.36
N PHE A 43 -2.20 6.96 22.41
CA PHE A 43 -0.94 7.64 22.17
C PHE A 43 -0.66 7.74 20.66
N SER A 44 0.22 8.66 20.28
CA SER A 44 0.53 8.94 18.89
C SER A 44 2.00 8.63 18.58
N LEU A 45 2.26 7.72 17.66
CA LEU A 45 3.64 7.48 17.20
C LEU A 45 4.21 8.68 16.45
N LYS A 46 3.35 9.59 15.97
CA LYS A 46 3.78 10.81 15.29
C LYS A 46 4.14 11.92 16.26
N ASN A 47 3.34 12.10 17.33
CA ASN A 47 3.44 13.25 18.23
C ASN A 47 4.28 12.95 19.49
N ASP A 48 4.17 11.72 20.01
CA ASP A 48 4.86 11.30 21.23
C ASP A 48 6.27 10.72 20.96
N PHE A 49 6.65 10.57 19.67
CA PHE A 49 7.94 10.02 19.24
C PHE A 49 8.54 10.82 18.08
N SER A 50 9.86 10.72 17.90
CA SER A 50 10.53 11.25 16.73
C SER A 50 10.29 10.32 15.52
N THR A 51 9.49 10.78 14.57
CA THR A 51 9.14 10.00 13.37
C THR A 51 9.97 10.47 12.17
N PRO A 52 10.90 9.66 11.68
CA PRO A 52 11.73 10.02 10.53
C PRO A 52 10.96 9.94 9.22
N VAL A 53 11.50 10.58 8.19
CA VAL A 53 11.18 10.27 6.80
C VAL A 53 11.86 8.94 6.46
N ILE A 54 11.12 8.00 5.89
CA ILE A 54 11.65 6.67 5.58
C ILE A 54 11.48 6.31 4.09
N PRO A 55 12.42 5.55 3.52
CA PRO A 55 12.23 4.98 2.20
C PRO A 55 11.17 3.88 2.25
N PHE A 56 10.50 3.66 1.15
CA PHE A 56 9.53 2.59 1.00
C PHE A 56 9.71 1.85 -0.32
N LEU A 57 9.09 0.69 -0.41
CA LEU A 57 9.07 -0.14 -1.60
C LEU A 57 7.65 -0.68 -1.83
N ARG A 58 7.22 -0.68 -3.10
CA ARG A 58 6.00 -1.35 -3.56
C ARG A 58 6.29 -2.07 -4.87
N LEU A 59 5.90 -3.31 -4.96
CA LEU A 59 6.04 -4.14 -6.14
C LEU A 59 4.65 -4.56 -6.61
N ARG A 60 4.36 -4.33 -7.88
CA ARG A 60 3.13 -4.78 -8.51
C ARG A 60 3.46 -5.55 -9.78
N ALA A 61 2.85 -6.71 -9.95
CA ALA A 61 2.90 -7.46 -11.18
C ALA A 61 1.49 -7.81 -11.64
N GLY A 62 1.29 -7.99 -12.93
CA GLY A 62 -0.03 -8.31 -13.44
C GLY A 62 -0.08 -8.48 -14.94
N PHE A 63 -1.30 -8.54 -15.45
CA PHE A 63 -1.55 -8.64 -16.88
C PHE A 63 -2.84 -7.93 -17.26
N LEU A 64 -2.86 -7.43 -18.49
CA LEU A 64 -4.02 -6.87 -19.16
C LEU A 64 -4.50 -7.87 -20.20
N LEU A 65 -5.70 -8.40 -20.00
CA LEU A 65 -6.31 -9.39 -20.88
C LEU A 65 -7.30 -8.71 -21.83
N ASN A 66 -7.16 -9.00 -23.13
CA ASN A 66 -8.01 -8.47 -24.20
C ASN A 66 -8.15 -6.93 -24.15
N GLY A 67 -7.10 -6.23 -23.71
CA GLY A 67 -7.08 -4.77 -23.60
C GLY A 67 -8.07 -4.15 -22.59
N LYS A 68 -8.85 -4.95 -21.87
CA LYS A 68 -9.94 -4.47 -21.00
C LYS A 68 -9.85 -4.97 -19.55
N ASN A 69 -9.41 -6.21 -19.32
CA ASN A 69 -9.45 -6.82 -18.00
C ASN A 69 -8.04 -6.80 -17.40
N HIS A 70 -7.85 -6.02 -16.36
CA HIS A 70 -6.58 -5.84 -15.66
C HIS A 70 -6.58 -6.64 -14.37
N PHE A 71 -5.64 -7.56 -14.25
CA PHE A 71 -5.38 -8.34 -13.03
C PHE A 71 -4.01 -7.99 -12.50
N SER A 72 -3.90 -7.80 -11.20
CA SER A 72 -2.59 -7.57 -10.58
C SER A 72 -2.51 -8.07 -9.15
N ILE A 73 -1.28 -8.36 -8.73
CA ILE A 73 -0.90 -8.60 -7.35
C ILE A 73 0.01 -7.47 -6.91
N LEU A 74 -0.09 -7.07 -5.65
CA LEU A 74 0.75 -6.04 -5.02
C LEU A 74 1.37 -6.60 -3.74
N TYR A 75 2.65 -6.34 -3.58
CA TYR A 75 3.39 -6.47 -2.33
C TYR A 75 3.92 -5.10 -1.90
N ALA A 76 3.51 -4.62 -0.73
CA ALA A 76 3.91 -3.33 -0.17
C ALA A 76 4.26 -3.49 1.30
N PRO A 77 5.51 -3.88 1.62
CA PRO A 77 5.99 -3.96 2.99
C PRO A 77 6.21 -2.56 3.55
N LEU A 78 5.89 -2.38 4.83
CA LEU A 78 6.16 -1.14 5.54
C LEU A 78 6.46 -1.42 7.01
N LYS A 79 7.55 -0.83 7.49
CA LYS A 79 7.94 -0.85 8.89
C LYS A 79 8.46 0.54 9.27
N ILE A 80 7.79 1.20 10.21
CA ILE A 80 8.16 2.50 10.76
C ILE A 80 8.71 2.27 12.15
N LYS A 81 9.97 2.58 12.35
CA LYS A 81 10.64 2.52 13.65
C LYS A 81 10.81 3.94 14.18
N VAL A 82 10.34 4.18 15.39
CA VAL A 82 10.44 5.46 16.07
C VAL A 82 11.00 5.28 17.46
N THR A 83 11.68 6.29 17.97
CA THR A 83 12.23 6.32 19.33
C THR A 83 11.87 7.64 20.00
N GLY A 84 11.69 7.61 21.30
CA GLY A 84 11.39 8.82 22.07
C GLY A 84 11.35 8.54 23.56
N THR A 85 11.28 9.60 24.35
CA THR A 85 11.01 9.53 25.77
C THR A 85 9.56 9.92 25.99
N ILE A 86 8.72 8.97 26.39
CA ILE A 86 7.29 9.22 26.60
C ILE A 86 7.07 10.05 27.86
N GLU A 87 6.24 11.11 27.77
CA GLU A 87 6.00 12.03 28.90
C GLU A 87 4.96 11.50 29.88
N LYS A 88 4.15 10.53 29.51
CA LYS A 88 3.06 9.96 30.32
C LYS A 88 3.15 8.43 30.34
N ASN A 89 2.61 7.80 31.38
CA ASN A 89 2.49 6.35 31.42
C ASN A 89 1.56 5.87 30.31
N ILE A 90 1.98 4.86 29.54
CA ILE A 90 1.18 4.23 28.50
C ILE A 90 0.78 2.84 28.93
N LEU A 91 -0.50 2.61 29.11
CA LEU A 91 -1.06 1.25 29.24
C LEU A 91 -1.22 0.67 27.83
N PHE A 92 -0.38 -0.28 27.49
CA PHE A 92 -0.36 -0.95 26.21
C PHE A 92 -0.45 -2.46 26.39
N ASP A 93 -1.48 -3.08 25.83
CA ASP A 93 -1.70 -4.53 25.89
C ASP A 93 -1.59 -5.10 27.33
N GLY A 94 -2.27 -4.44 28.27
CA GLY A 94 -2.34 -4.83 29.68
C GLY A 94 -1.10 -4.57 30.52
N LYS A 95 -0.10 -3.86 29.99
CA LYS A 95 1.13 -3.49 30.75
C LYS A 95 1.42 -2.00 30.66
N TYR A 96 1.91 -1.44 31.77
CA TYR A 96 2.30 -0.03 31.86
C TYR A 96 3.75 0.17 31.41
N PHE A 97 3.92 1.01 30.40
CA PHE A 97 5.18 1.62 30.05
C PHE A 97 5.31 2.92 30.83
N LYS A 98 6.30 3.01 31.71
CA LYS A 98 6.49 4.17 32.58
C LYS A 98 6.95 5.39 31.79
N ALA A 99 6.46 6.55 32.20
CA ALA A 99 6.93 7.84 31.70
C ALA A 99 8.44 8.04 31.95
N ASN A 100 9.05 8.93 31.19
CA ASN A 100 10.45 9.34 31.30
C ASN A 100 11.48 8.23 31.05
N LEU A 101 11.04 7.12 30.42
CA LEU A 101 11.95 6.08 29.95
C LEU A 101 12.08 6.13 28.43
N PRO A 102 13.32 6.05 27.89
CA PRO A 102 13.56 5.88 26.48
C PRO A 102 12.79 4.65 25.95
N THR A 103 11.91 4.87 25.00
CA THR A 103 11.03 3.84 24.45
C THR A 103 11.17 3.81 22.92
N GLU A 104 11.30 2.62 22.40
CA GLU A 104 11.25 2.32 20.96
C GLU A 104 9.85 1.82 20.62
N ALA A 105 9.29 2.31 19.53
CA ALA A 105 8.08 1.78 18.97
C ALA A 105 8.30 1.38 17.51
N VAL A 106 7.67 0.28 17.10
CA VAL A 106 7.68 -0.19 15.72
C VAL A 106 6.25 -0.36 15.25
N TYR A 107 5.89 0.35 14.20
CA TYR A 107 4.65 0.17 13.47
C TYR A 107 4.92 -0.65 12.21
N LYS A 108 4.28 -1.80 12.08
CA LYS A 108 4.32 -2.68 10.91
C LYS A 108 3.02 -2.53 10.14
N PHE A 109 3.10 -2.41 8.82
CA PHE A 109 1.93 -2.32 7.96
C PHE A 109 2.23 -2.90 6.57
N ASN A 110 2.27 -4.22 6.48
CA ASN A 110 2.43 -4.90 5.20
C ASN A 110 1.08 -5.02 4.50
N SER A 111 1.06 -4.75 3.22
CA SER A 111 -0.14 -4.87 2.38
C SER A 111 0.13 -5.82 1.22
N TYR A 112 -0.70 -6.85 1.14
CA TYR A 112 -0.76 -7.77 0.01
C TYR A 112 -2.12 -7.59 -0.65
N ARG A 113 -2.17 -7.41 -1.97
CA ARG A 113 -3.44 -7.20 -2.68
C ARG A 113 -3.52 -8.05 -3.92
N ILE A 114 -4.72 -8.53 -4.21
CA ILE A 114 -5.11 -9.07 -5.50
C ILE A 114 -6.18 -8.12 -6.04
N THR A 115 -5.98 -7.59 -7.24
CA THR A 115 -6.87 -6.60 -7.83
C THR A 115 -7.37 -7.10 -9.19
N TYR A 116 -8.67 -6.98 -9.40
CA TYR A 116 -9.31 -7.04 -10.69
C TYR A 116 -9.90 -5.66 -11.02
N ASN A 117 -9.59 -5.14 -12.22
CA ASN A 117 -10.15 -3.88 -12.71
C ASN A 117 -10.56 -4.07 -14.16
N ARG A 118 -11.78 -3.68 -14.48
CA ARG A 118 -12.30 -3.68 -15.85
C ARG A 118 -12.27 -2.28 -16.40
N ARG A 119 -11.62 -2.10 -17.54
CA ARG A 119 -11.63 -0.87 -18.31
C ARG A 119 -13.03 -0.67 -18.90
N ILE A 120 -13.73 0.39 -18.48
CA ILE A 120 -15.09 0.75 -18.89
C ILE A 120 -15.03 1.76 -20.02
N ILE A 121 -14.10 2.74 -19.94
CA ILE A 121 -13.90 3.74 -20.97
C ILE A 121 -12.52 3.51 -21.58
N SER A 122 -12.47 3.47 -22.91
CA SER A 122 -11.24 3.29 -23.69
C SER A 122 -11.26 4.21 -24.89
N LYS A 123 -10.99 5.50 -24.65
CA LYS A 123 -10.79 6.51 -25.70
C LYS A 123 -9.30 6.61 -26.04
N VAL A 124 -8.97 7.28 -27.12
CA VAL A 124 -7.59 7.47 -27.60
C VAL A 124 -6.70 8.05 -26.49
N ASN A 125 -7.19 9.10 -25.83
CA ASN A 125 -6.44 9.86 -24.82
C ASN A 125 -6.92 9.62 -23.39
N PHE A 126 -7.95 8.81 -23.14
CA PHE A 126 -8.49 8.58 -21.81
C PHE A 126 -8.96 7.15 -21.61
N LYS A 127 -8.48 6.52 -20.54
CA LYS A 127 -8.86 5.17 -20.14
C LYS A 127 -9.33 5.22 -18.69
N PHE A 128 -10.49 4.64 -18.43
CA PHE A 128 -11.06 4.58 -17.08
C PHE A 128 -11.53 3.15 -16.79
N GLY A 129 -11.24 2.67 -15.60
CA GLY A 129 -11.64 1.34 -15.15
C GLY A 129 -12.11 1.35 -13.70
N LEU A 130 -13.05 0.45 -13.42
CA LEU A 130 -13.56 0.15 -12.10
C LEU A 130 -13.28 -1.32 -11.76
N GLY A 131 -13.10 -1.60 -10.50
CA GLY A 131 -12.81 -2.95 -10.05
C GLY A 131 -12.87 -3.13 -8.55
N LEU A 132 -12.34 -4.27 -8.13
CA LEU A 132 -12.29 -4.68 -6.73
C LEU A 132 -10.87 -5.14 -6.40
N SER A 133 -10.45 -4.89 -5.17
CA SER A 133 -9.21 -5.41 -4.60
C SER A 133 -9.51 -6.18 -3.31
N ALA A 134 -8.92 -7.36 -3.19
CA ALA A 134 -8.84 -8.11 -1.95
C ALA A 134 -7.49 -7.77 -1.30
N LYS A 135 -7.53 -7.07 -0.15
CA LYS A 135 -6.34 -6.67 0.60
C LYS A 135 -6.19 -7.52 1.85
N ILE A 136 -5.05 -8.16 2.01
CA ILE A 136 -4.59 -8.73 3.27
C ILE A 136 -3.65 -7.70 3.91
N ARG A 137 -4.01 -7.25 5.10
CA ARG A 137 -3.24 -6.34 5.93
C ARG A 137 -2.60 -7.13 7.07
N ASP A 138 -1.26 -7.21 7.10
CA ASP A 138 -0.48 -7.73 8.21
C ASP A 138 0.12 -6.52 8.94
N ALA A 139 -0.50 -6.13 10.06
CA ALA A 139 -0.19 -4.88 10.73
C ALA A 139 -0.23 -5.01 12.25
N GLY A 140 0.52 -4.13 12.92
CA GLY A 140 0.53 -4.05 14.36
C GLY A 140 1.62 -3.13 14.89
N VAL A 141 1.71 -3.10 16.20
CA VAL A 141 2.61 -2.23 16.95
C VAL A 141 3.38 -3.04 17.98
N SER A 142 4.67 -2.74 18.13
CA SER A 142 5.45 -3.14 19.31
C SER A 142 5.95 -1.90 20.04
N LEU A 143 5.95 -1.97 21.39
CA LEU A 143 6.62 -1.02 22.27
C LEU A 143 7.70 -1.75 23.05
N LYS A 144 8.87 -1.14 23.14
CA LYS A 144 10.03 -1.68 23.87
C LYS A 144 10.74 -0.58 24.63
N ASN A 145 11.01 -0.83 25.92
CA ASN A 145 11.96 -0.08 26.73
C ASN A 145 12.93 -1.03 27.42
N ARG A 146 13.71 -0.56 28.41
CA ARG A 146 14.67 -1.40 29.12
C ARG A 146 14.03 -2.50 29.97
N GLU A 147 12.79 -2.30 30.43
CA GLU A 147 12.11 -3.18 31.38
C GLU A 147 11.10 -4.11 30.68
N LEU A 148 10.58 -3.70 29.51
CA LEU A 148 9.39 -4.32 28.94
C LEU A 148 9.42 -4.33 27.41
N LEU A 149 8.96 -5.43 26.82
CA LEU A 149 8.57 -5.56 25.41
C LEU A 149 7.13 -6.07 25.32
N ARG A 150 6.31 -5.41 24.55
CA ARG A 150 4.96 -5.86 24.17
C ARG A 150 4.72 -5.66 22.69
N GLU A 151 4.06 -6.63 22.10
CA GLU A 151 3.76 -6.68 20.68
C GLU A 151 2.30 -7.03 20.47
N ASN A 152 1.64 -6.31 19.60
CA ASN A 152 0.25 -6.56 19.24
C ASN A 152 0.12 -6.48 17.72
N PHE A 153 0.24 -7.64 17.05
CA PHE A 153 0.12 -7.81 15.60
C PHE A 153 -1.16 -8.56 15.24
N GLY A 154 -1.61 -8.39 14.02
CA GLY A 154 -2.76 -9.11 13.50
C GLY A 154 -2.88 -9.02 11.99
N ILE A 155 -3.55 -10.00 11.43
CA ILE A 155 -3.87 -10.07 10.01
C ILE A 155 -5.34 -9.70 9.82
N GLY A 156 -5.62 -8.86 8.84
CA GLY A 156 -6.98 -8.45 8.51
C GLY A 156 -7.22 -8.52 7.02
N PHE A 157 -8.43 -8.91 6.64
CA PHE A 157 -8.93 -8.86 5.28
C PHE A 157 -9.76 -7.58 5.07
N VAL A 158 -9.50 -6.87 3.96
CA VAL A 158 -10.18 -5.62 3.62
C VAL A 158 -10.55 -5.65 2.13
N PRO A 159 -11.82 -5.78 1.78
CA PRO A 159 -12.27 -5.58 0.40
C PRO A 159 -12.20 -4.08 0.07
N LEU A 160 -11.76 -3.73 -1.14
CA LEU A 160 -11.65 -2.35 -1.60
C LEU A 160 -12.30 -2.21 -2.96
N ILE A 161 -12.94 -1.08 -3.20
CA ILE A 161 -13.28 -0.62 -4.55
C ILE A 161 -11.99 -0.07 -5.16
N ASN A 162 -11.75 -0.41 -6.43
CA ASN A 162 -10.58 0.03 -7.17
C ASN A 162 -11.00 0.91 -8.37
N ILE A 163 -10.34 2.05 -8.52
CA ILE A 163 -10.52 2.99 -9.64
C ILE A 163 -9.16 3.20 -10.29
N LEU A 164 -9.12 3.09 -11.61
CA LEU A 164 -7.95 3.37 -12.42
C LEU A 164 -8.33 4.37 -13.51
N ALA A 165 -7.64 5.50 -13.58
CA ALA A 165 -7.79 6.45 -14.67
C ALA A 165 -6.42 6.79 -15.26
N LYS A 166 -6.34 6.83 -16.58
CA LYS A 166 -5.14 7.23 -17.32
C LYS A 166 -5.53 8.23 -18.38
N TRP A 167 -4.83 9.36 -18.38
CA TRP A 167 -5.02 10.41 -19.37
C TRP A 167 -3.71 10.63 -20.14
N ASP A 168 -3.74 10.35 -21.44
CA ASP A 168 -2.63 10.57 -22.36
C ASP A 168 -2.70 12.02 -22.88
N ILE A 169 -1.79 12.89 -22.42
CA ILE A 169 -1.70 14.30 -22.86
C ILE A 169 -1.00 14.35 -24.22
N SER A 170 -0.01 13.49 -24.40
CA SER A 170 0.71 13.30 -25.67
C SER A 170 1.11 11.83 -25.82
N GLN A 171 1.82 11.49 -26.92
CA GLN A 171 2.33 10.12 -27.12
C GLN A 171 3.32 9.68 -26.01
N LYS A 172 4.01 10.64 -25.37
CA LYS A 172 5.02 10.35 -24.35
C LYS A 172 4.62 10.75 -22.94
N ILE A 173 3.67 11.68 -22.78
CA ILE A 173 3.34 12.27 -21.47
C ILE A 173 1.88 11.98 -21.16
N GLY A 174 1.63 11.60 -19.91
CA GLY A 174 0.28 11.38 -19.39
C GLY A 174 0.18 11.60 -17.89
N VAL A 175 -1.03 11.44 -17.38
CA VAL A 175 -1.36 11.49 -15.95
C VAL A 175 -2.08 10.19 -15.59
N ASP A 176 -1.65 9.57 -14.49
CA ASP A 176 -2.24 8.34 -13.97
C ASP A 176 -2.84 8.59 -12.59
N PHE A 177 -4.07 8.15 -12.38
CA PHE A 177 -4.74 8.10 -11.09
C PHE A 177 -5.06 6.66 -10.74
N LEU A 178 -4.73 6.27 -9.50
CA LEU A 178 -5.14 5.00 -8.90
C LEU A 178 -5.77 5.29 -7.54
N GLY A 179 -7.01 4.85 -7.36
CA GLY A 179 -7.74 4.93 -6.11
C GLY A 179 -8.19 3.55 -5.67
N GLU A 180 -7.98 3.24 -4.40
CA GLU A 180 -8.51 2.05 -3.75
C GLU A 180 -9.08 2.46 -2.39
N GLY A 181 -10.31 2.06 -2.09
CA GLY A 181 -10.91 2.46 -0.83
C GLY A 181 -12.17 1.74 -0.45
N ILE A 182 -12.46 1.81 0.85
CA ILE A 182 -13.73 1.47 1.47
C ILE A 182 -13.92 2.31 2.73
N ILE A 183 -15.18 2.66 3.00
CA ILE A 183 -15.60 3.30 4.25
C ILE A 183 -16.69 2.42 4.86
N ALA A 184 -16.51 2.08 6.13
CA ALA A 184 -17.44 1.27 6.92
C ALA A 184 -17.68 1.96 8.27
N SER A 185 -18.71 1.53 9.00
CA SER A 185 -19.13 2.15 10.27
C SER A 185 -18.03 2.20 11.34
N LYS A 186 -17.14 1.21 11.36
CA LYS A 186 -16.06 1.10 12.37
C LYS A 186 -14.66 1.40 11.83
N GLY A 187 -14.55 1.86 10.57
CA GLY A 187 -13.25 2.13 10.02
C GLY A 187 -13.28 2.47 8.54
N ARG A 188 -12.10 2.85 8.03
CA ARG A 188 -11.91 3.15 6.63
C ARG A 188 -10.53 2.71 6.16
N ALA A 189 -10.41 2.50 4.85
CA ALA A 189 -9.14 2.27 4.19
C ALA A 189 -9.16 2.98 2.85
N ILE A 190 -8.23 3.90 2.64
CA ILE A 190 -8.12 4.75 1.46
C ILE A 190 -6.65 4.72 1.00
N ASP A 191 -6.42 4.53 -0.28
CA ASP A 191 -5.10 4.57 -0.91
C ASP A 191 -5.28 5.24 -2.28
N LEU A 192 -4.88 6.51 -2.37
CA LEU A 192 -5.03 7.34 -3.56
C LEU A 192 -3.66 7.74 -4.07
N SER A 193 -3.43 7.66 -5.37
CA SER A 193 -2.22 8.18 -5.99
C SER A 193 -2.52 8.92 -7.29
N LEU A 194 -1.78 10.02 -7.48
CA LEU A 194 -1.77 10.82 -8.69
C LEU A 194 -0.32 10.97 -9.15
N SER A 195 -0.05 10.73 -10.42
CA SER A 195 1.31 10.80 -10.96
C SER A 195 1.35 11.28 -12.40
N GLY A 196 2.41 12.03 -12.72
CA GLY A 196 2.82 12.27 -14.09
C GLY A 196 3.56 11.06 -14.63
N ARG A 197 3.24 10.65 -15.84
CA ARG A 197 3.84 9.53 -16.57
C ARG A 197 4.67 10.02 -17.74
N TYR A 198 5.82 9.39 -17.94
CA TYR A 198 6.65 9.54 -19.12
C TYR A 198 6.96 8.18 -19.75
N CYS A 199 6.69 8.04 -21.06
CA CYS A 199 6.99 6.83 -21.84
C CYS A 199 8.37 6.94 -22.47
N PHE A 200 9.36 6.23 -21.92
CA PHE A 200 10.72 6.18 -22.46
C PHE A 200 10.75 5.38 -23.77
N THR A 201 10.07 4.24 -23.76
CA THR A 201 9.88 3.34 -24.91
C THR A 201 8.45 2.83 -24.97
N LYS A 202 8.10 2.00 -25.94
CA LYS A 202 6.79 1.33 -25.98
C LYS A 202 6.56 0.45 -24.75
N ASN A 203 7.61 -0.09 -24.16
CA ASN A 203 7.56 -1.07 -23.09
C ASN A 203 7.94 -0.50 -21.72
N LEU A 204 8.66 0.61 -21.64
CA LEU A 204 9.18 1.19 -20.40
C LEU A 204 8.57 2.58 -20.15
N GLN A 205 7.96 2.72 -18.98
CA GLN A 205 7.35 3.96 -18.50
C GLN A 205 7.88 4.31 -17.12
N GLY A 206 8.10 5.59 -16.87
CA GLY A 206 8.40 6.13 -15.55
C GLY A 206 7.28 7.02 -15.07
N ASN A 207 7.03 7.01 -13.76
CA ASN A 207 6.08 7.92 -13.14
C ASN A 207 6.78 8.66 -11.99
N ILE A 208 6.35 9.89 -11.75
CA ILE A 208 6.63 10.65 -10.54
C ILE A 208 5.31 11.15 -9.97
N GLY A 209 5.10 11.02 -8.67
CA GLY A 209 3.80 11.34 -8.11
C GLY A 209 3.74 11.40 -6.60
N TYR A 210 2.51 11.59 -6.16
CA TYR A 210 2.12 11.63 -4.77
C TYR A 210 1.07 10.57 -4.47
N ARG A 211 1.18 9.97 -3.28
CA ARG A 211 0.22 8.99 -2.75
C ARG A 211 -0.19 9.37 -1.34
N LEU A 212 -1.48 9.28 -1.06
CA LEU A 212 -2.07 9.31 0.26
C LEU A 212 -2.57 7.92 0.63
N LEU A 213 -2.09 7.38 1.74
CA LEU A 213 -2.63 6.18 2.35
C LEU A 213 -3.18 6.56 3.71
N GLU A 214 -4.48 6.35 3.87
CA GLU A 214 -5.18 6.63 5.11
C GLU A 214 -6.03 5.42 5.49
N GLY A 215 -6.14 5.18 6.78
CA GLY A 215 -7.04 4.15 7.25
C GLY A 215 -6.87 3.82 8.71
N GLY A 216 -7.86 3.10 9.18
CA GLY A 216 -7.89 2.67 10.56
C GLY A 216 -9.22 2.07 10.91
N ALA A 217 -9.31 1.61 12.14
CA ALA A 217 -10.54 1.12 12.73
C ALA A 217 -10.62 1.52 14.19
N ASP A 218 -11.85 1.81 14.64
CA ASP A 218 -12.21 2.01 16.04
C ASP A 218 -13.00 0.80 16.52
N GLY A 219 -12.29 -0.12 17.14
CA GLY A 219 -12.85 -1.31 17.77
C GLY A 219 -12.72 -1.24 19.30
N THR A 220 -13.49 -2.06 20.00
CA THR A 220 -13.51 -2.08 21.47
C THR A 220 -12.12 -2.29 22.07
N ASN A 221 -11.37 -3.26 21.53
CA ASN A 221 -10.03 -3.61 22.06
C ASN A 221 -8.87 -2.99 21.28
N ARG A 222 -9.15 -2.32 20.17
CA ARG A 222 -8.11 -1.72 19.32
C ARG A 222 -8.65 -0.50 18.60
N TYR A 223 -7.99 0.62 18.80
CA TYR A 223 -8.09 1.83 18.01
C TYR A 223 -6.77 2.01 17.27
N ASN A 224 -6.81 2.19 15.97
CA ASN A 224 -5.62 2.48 15.17
C ASN A 224 -6.02 3.29 13.96
N PHE A 225 -5.51 4.50 13.84
CA PHE A 225 -5.64 5.34 12.65
C PHE A 225 -4.28 5.83 12.19
N ILE A 226 -4.04 5.69 10.90
CA ILE A 226 -2.80 6.12 10.26
C ILE A 226 -3.09 6.95 9.01
N GLN A 227 -2.26 7.99 8.80
CA GLN A 227 -2.22 8.75 7.56
C GLN A 227 -0.77 8.92 7.13
N LEU A 228 -0.47 8.43 5.94
CA LEU A 228 0.85 8.38 5.34
C LEU A 228 0.84 9.10 3.99
N HIS A 229 1.85 9.92 3.78
CA HIS A 229 2.09 10.66 2.56
C HIS A 229 3.34 10.14 1.89
N PHE A 230 3.28 9.85 0.60
CA PHE A 230 4.39 9.32 -0.16
C PHE A 230 4.68 10.25 -1.34
N ILE A 231 5.94 10.65 -1.50
CA ILE A 231 6.44 11.18 -2.76
C ILE A 231 7.19 10.03 -3.42
N PHE A 232 6.83 9.69 -4.63
CA PHE A 232 7.34 8.50 -5.27
C PHE A 232 7.81 8.70 -6.70
N VAL A 233 8.72 7.82 -7.09
CA VAL A 233 9.02 7.49 -8.47
C VAL A 233 8.68 6.03 -8.72
N SER A 234 8.27 5.69 -9.93
CA SER A 234 8.05 4.30 -10.30
C SER A 234 8.51 4.01 -11.71
N LEU A 235 8.87 2.75 -11.94
CA LEU A 235 9.16 2.19 -13.26
C LEU A 235 8.14 1.08 -13.55
N ASN A 236 7.54 1.15 -14.71
CA ASN A 236 6.63 0.13 -15.21
C ASN A 236 7.17 -0.44 -16.51
N TYR A 237 7.43 -1.74 -16.52
CA TYR A 237 7.84 -2.48 -17.71
C TYR A 237 6.72 -3.42 -18.14
N SER A 238 6.33 -3.30 -19.41
CA SER A 238 5.33 -4.17 -20.04
C SER A 238 6.02 -5.12 -21.01
N PHE A 239 5.74 -6.40 -20.85
CA PHE A 239 6.28 -7.43 -21.73
C PHE A 239 5.33 -7.56 -22.92
N ASP A 240 5.75 -7.12 -24.11
CA ASP A 240 5.02 -7.41 -25.34
C ASP A 240 5.17 -8.88 -25.68
N LYS A 241 4.05 -9.55 -25.91
CA LYS A 241 4.09 -10.81 -26.64
C LYS A 241 4.45 -10.43 -28.08
N ASN A 242 5.66 -10.77 -28.52
CA ASN A 242 6.09 -10.60 -29.90
C ASN A 242 4.94 -10.97 -30.84
N ASN A 243 4.36 -10.01 -31.53
CA ASN A 243 3.77 -10.24 -32.83
C ASN A 243 4.94 -10.73 -33.67
N LYS A 244 5.05 -12.04 -33.87
CA LYS A 244 5.75 -12.57 -35.03
C LYS A 244 4.99 -11.97 -36.18
N GLU A 245 5.54 -10.95 -36.77
CA GLU A 245 5.15 -10.54 -38.12
C GLU A 245 5.28 -11.75 -39.03
N PRO A 246 4.29 -11.98 -39.89
CA PRO A 246 4.35 -13.06 -40.86
C PRO A 246 5.49 -12.86 -41.87
#